data_bce5c982049fb442278db5961057761d
#
_entry.id   bce5c982049fb442278db5961057761d
#
_cell.length_a   1.000
_cell.length_b   1.000
_cell.length_c   1.000
_cell.angle_alpha   90.00
_cell.angle_beta   90.00
_cell.angle_gamma   90.00
#
_symmetry.space_group_name_H-M   'P 1'
#
loop_
_entity.id
_entity.type
_entity.pdbx_description
1 polymer ?
#
loop_
_entity_poly.entity_id
_entity_poly.type
_entity_poly.pdbx_seq_one_letter_code
_entity_poly.pdbx_strand_id
1 'polypeptide(L)'
;MTTEILFDAQRPVDDRYVPPAAGELDEIAEVLIDGRLSGGARVLPVYEQALARWFGVKRAVAVNSGTSALHATLIALGVRTGDEVLVPATAPIATAMPILTCGATPVIVDTAPGSLALDPADVQAKLTPTTKAAISLPLWGYPADDTATAALLATAGVPLIEDACQAHGTKLRDRYAGTAYRAGCFSTHDRKLLSTGEGGFVLTDDEDLAERIDRYTHLGHLKGQVHGVNYKLAGPLAAIGLRRLRGLGTALRSCRANATRLLASLPDDGALAELAYADLDTPNYYSLVLTTRPACVDSAAAFFTAAGLAPDSARFAYRPLYHRPVFAAYAADCPTRKRSRPRRSSFPFTRECRGRP
;
A
#
# COMPACT_ATOMS: atom_id res chain seq x y z
N MET A 1 -17.09 34.92 -14.63
CA MET A 1 -17.40 34.55 -13.24
C MET A 1 -16.09 34.24 -12.58
N THR A 2 -15.58 35.11 -11.76
CA THR A 2 -14.40 34.86 -10.94
C THR A 2 -14.81 33.86 -9.87
N THR A 3 -14.32 32.64 -9.99
CA THR A 3 -14.49 31.60 -8.97
C THR A 3 -13.67 32.06 -7.77
N GLU A 4 -14.32 32.64 -6.75
CA GLU A 4 -13.68 32.77 -5.44
C GLU A 4 -13.35 31.34 -4.96
N ILE A 5 -12.09 31.00 -5.04
CA ILE A 5 -11.59 29.77 -4.44
C ILE A 5 -11.66 29.99 -2.94
N LEU A 6 -12.60 29.34 -2.27
CA LEU A 6 -12.83 29.36 -0.82
C LEU A 6 -11.65 28.81 0.01
N PHE A 7 -10.48 28.65 -0.60
CA PHE A 7 -9.27 28.19 0.07
C PHE A 7 -8.37 29.38 0.36
N ASP A 8 -8.17 29.66 1.63
CA ASP A 8 -7.19 30.62 2.09
C ASP A 8 -5.79 30.20 1.60
N ALA A 9 -5.30 30.92 0.58
CA ALA A 9 -3.97 30.67 0.00
C ALA A 9 -2.81 30.88 1.01
N GLN A 10 -3.09 31.38 2.20
CA GLN A 10 -2.11 31.58 3.28
C GLN A 10 -2.05 30.42 4.27
N ARG A 11 -2.95 29.41 4.18
CA ARG A 11 -2.80 28.22 5.00
C ARG A 11 -1.56 27.44 4.56
N PRO A 12 -0.65 27.11 5.47
CA PRO A 12 0.47 26.25 5.14
C PRO A 12 -0.09 24.93 4.60
N VAL A 13 0.30 24.58 3.37
CA VAL A 13 -0.06 23.30 2.77
C VAL A 13 0.53 22.22 3.68
N ASP A 14 -0.32 21.37 4.26
CA ASP A 14 0.15 20.21 5.01
C ASP A 14 0.89 19.31 4.03
N ASP A 15 2.21 19.22 4.18
CA ASP A 15 3.14 18.44 3.34
C ASP A 15 2.87 16.93 3.32
N ARG A 16 1.92 16.45 4.14
CA ARG A 16 1.39 15.08 4.09
C ARG A 16 0.47 14.83 2.90
N TYR A 17 0.02 15.88 2.21
CA TYR A 17 -0.88 15.78 1.07
C TYR A 17 -0.17 16.10 -0.24
N VAL A 18 -0.57 15.44 -1.32
CA VAL A 18 -0.08 15.75 -2.66
C VAL A 18 -0.70 17.07 -3.10
N PRO A 19 0.10 18.10 -3.43
CA PRO A 19 -0.45 19.34 -3.95
C PRO A 19 -1.16 19.09 -5.29
N PRO A 20 -2.14 19.94 -5.66
CA PRO A 20 -2.78 19.86 -6.96
C PRO A 20 -1.76 19.92 -8.10
N ALA A 21 -1.91 19.07 -9.09
CA ALA A 21 -1.10 19.11 -10.30
C ALA A 21 -1.73 20.08 -11.33
N ALA A 22 -0.89 20.74 -12.13
CA ALA A 22 -1.38 21.58 -13.22
C ALA A 22 -2.29 20.76 -14.15
N GLY A 23 -3.46 21.30 -14.53
CA GLY A 23 -4.43 20.67 -15.41
C GLY A 23 -5.37 19.65 -14.74
N GLU A 24 -5.34 19.47 -13.40
CA GLU A 24 -6.34 18.64 -12.71
C GLU A 24 -7.77 19.19 -12.84
N LEU A 25 -7.92 20.51 -12.75
CA LEU A 25 -9.23 21.15 -12.92
C LEU A 25 -9.79 20.96 -14.31
N ASP A 26 -8.96 20.98 -15.35
CA ASP A 26 -9.38 20.77 -16.73
C ASP A 26 -9.89 19.34 -16.94
N GLU A 27 -9.16 18.35 -16.44
CA GLU A 27 -9.56 16.93 -16.52
C GLU A 27 -10.88 16.67 -15.75
N ILE A 28 -11.09 17.32 -14.59
CA ILE A 28 -12.35 17.24 -13.84
C ILE A 28 -13.48 17.94 -14.62
N ALA A 29 -13.22 19.12 -15.20
CA ALA A 29 -14.20 19.87 -15.97
C ALA A 29 -14.73 19.05 -17.16
N GLU A 30 -13.86 18.32 -17.86
CA GLU A 30 -14.28 17.43 -18.95
C GLU A 30 -15.25 16.33 -18.47
N VAL A 31 -14.98 15.74 -17.30
CA VAL A 31 -15.88 14.73 -16.71
C VAL A 31 -17.23 15.35 -16.32
N LEU A 32 -17.23 16.57 -15.78
CA LEU A 32 -18.47 17.30 -15.44
C LEU A 32 -19.28 17.66 -16.68
N ILE A 33 -18.62 18.05 -17.78
CA ILE A 33 -19.26 18.35 -19.08
C ILE A 33 -19.84 17.06 -19.71
N ASP A 34 -19.16 15.91 -19.63
CA ASP A 34 -19.69 14.62 -20.08
C ASP A 34 -20.92 14.18 -19.27
N GLY A 35 -21.07 14.65 -18.05
CA GLY A 35 -22.21 14.39 -17.16
C GLY A 35 -22.22 12.99 -16.54
N ARG A 36 -21.30 12.11 -16.86
CA ARG A 36 -21.17 10.76 -16.28
C ARG A 36 -20.18 10.77 -15.14
N LEU A 37 -20.68 10.95 -13.92
CA LEU A 37 -19.84 11.16 -12.73
C LEU A 37 -19.55 9.89 -11.93
N SER A 38 -20.34 8.83 -12.14
CA SER A 38 -20.22 7.57 -11.38
C SER A 38 -19.19 6.62 -12.00
N GLY A 39 -19.15 5.37 -11.53
CA GLY A 39 -18.30 4.30 -12.06
C GLY A 39 -18.52 3.93 -13.54
N GLY A 40 -19.52 4.50 -14.21
CA GLY A 40 -19.73 4.40 -15.66
C GLY A 40 -19.14 5.57 -16.48
N ALA A 41 -18.35 6.46 -15.86
CA ALA A 41 -17.71 7.57 -16.54
C ALA A 41 -16.69 7.07 -17.58
N ARG A 42 -16.63 7.77 -18.74
CA ARG A 42 -15.74 7.38 -19.86
C ARG A 42 -14.26 7.42 -19.50
N VAL A 43 -13.88 8.21 -18.52
CA VAL A 43 -12.49 8.32 -18.02
C VAL A 43 -12.02 7.05 -17.31
N LEU A 44 -12.93 6.22 -16.73
CA LEU A 44 -12.59 5.04 -15.96
C LEU A 44 -11.74 4.04 -16.77
N PRO A 45 -12.21 3.52 -17.92
CA PRO A 45 -11.42 2.59 -18.72
C PRO A 45 -10.11 3.21 -19.22
N VAL A 46 -10.07 4.52 -19.44
CA VAL A 46 -8.82 5.22 -19.83
C VAL A 46 -7.81 5.21 -18.66
N TYR A 47 -8.29 5.47 -17.44
CA TYR A 47 -7.47 5.43 -16.24
C TYR A 47 -6.94 4.01 -15.97
N GLU A 48 -7.80 2.99 -16.04
CA GLU A 48 -7.42 1.58 -15.86
C GLU A 48 -6.38 1.13 -16.89
N GLN A 49 -6.56 1.47 -18.16
CA GLN A 49 -5.56 1.19 -19.20
C GLN A 49 -4.24 1.92 -18.96
N ALA A 50 -4.29 3.16 -18.47
CA ALA A 50 -3.10 3.92 -18.15
C ALA A 50 -2.34 3.29 -16.97
N LEU A 51 -3.04 2.85 -15.93
CA LEU A 51 -2.46 2.09 -14.80
C LEU A 51 -1.82 0.80 -15.29
N ALA A 52 -2.56 -0.02 -16.04
CA ALA A 52 -2.05 -1.30 -16.57
C ALA A 52 -0.76 -1.10 -17.39
N ARG A 53 -0.75 -0.09 -18.27
CA ARG A 53 0.45 0.25 -19.07
C ARG A 53 1.61 0.75 -18.21
N TRP A 54 1.35 1.59 -17.21
CA TRP A 54 2.40 2.16 -16.37
C TRP A 54 3.10 1.09 -15.53
N PHE A 55 2.35 0.13 -14.99
CA PHE A 55 2.87 -0.96 -14.18
C PHE A 55 3.30 -2.19 -15.01
N GLY A 56 2.96 -2.25 -16.29
CA GLY A 56 3.34 -3.36 -17.18
C GLY A 56 2.55 -4.65 -16.93
N VAL A 57 1.26 -4.55 -16.60
CA VAL A 57 0.33 -5.67 -16.41
C VAL A 57 -0.80 -5.66 -17.43
N LYS A 58 -1.51 -6.77 -17.57
CA LYS A 58 -2.64 -6.87 -18.51
C LYS A 58 -3.86 -6.06 -18.09
N ARG A 59 -4.20 -6.08 -16.80
CA ARG A 59 -5.45 -5.51 -16.30
C ARG A 59 -5.24 -4.67 -15.03
N ALA A 60 -5.96 -3.58 -14.98
CA ALA A 60 -6.22 -2.82 -13.77
C ALA A 60 -7.73 -2.68 -13.57
N VAL A 61 -8.21 -2.77 -12.34
CA VAL A 61 -9.60 -2.54 -11.95
C VAL A 61 -9.63 -1.45 -10.91
N ALA A 62 -10.24 -0.31 -11.23
CA ALA A 62 -10.34 0.82 -10.32
C ALA A 62 -11.49 0.65 -9.32
N VAL A 63 -11.22 0.96 -8.05
CA VAL A 63 -12.17 0.82 -6.94
C VAL A 63 -12.11 2.03 -6.01
N ASN A 64 -13.08 2.15 -5.11
CA ASN A 64 -13.25 3.32 -4.25
C ASN A 64 -12.29 3.40 -3.04
N SER A 65 -11.49 2.36 -2.78
CA SER A 65 -10.44 2.39 -1.74
C SER A 65 -9.47 1.20 -1.87
N GLY A 66 -8.29 1.29 -1.24
CA GLY A 66 -7.37 0.15 -1.13
C GLY A 66 -7.95 -1.01 -0.31
N THR A 67 -8.76 -0.72 0.69
CA THR A 67 -9.47 -1.74 1.49
C THR A 67 -10.48 -2.51 0.63
N SER A 68 -11.20 -1.81 -0.25
CA SER A 68 -12.10 -2.43 -1.22
C SER A 68 -11.35 -3.27 -2.26
N ALA A 69 -10.15 -2.82 -2.68
CA ALA A 69 -9.27 -3.59 -3.56
C ALA A 69 -8.90 -4.95 -2.95
N LEU A 70 -8.44 -4.94 -1.69
CA LEU A 70 -8.11 -6.17 -0.95
C LEU A 70 -9.33 -7.06 -0.76
N HIS A 71 -10.45 -6.50 -0.30
CA HIS A 71 -11.68 -7.25 -0.07
C HIS A 71 -12.19 -7.91 -1.36
N ALA A 72 -12.30 -7.14 -2.45
CA ALA A 72 -12.77 -7.66 -3.73
C ALA A 72 -11.83 -8.75 -4.28
N THR A 73 -10.52 -8.60 -4.11
CA THR A 73 -9.54 -9.60 -4.52
C THR A 73 -9.70 -10.89 -3.73
N LEU A 74 -9.84 -10.81 -2.39
CA LEU A 74 -10.07 -11.99 -1.55
C LEU A 74 -11.36 -12.72 -1.92
N ILE A 75 -12.47 -12.00 -2.11
CA ILE A 75 -13.74 -12.58 -2.57
C ILE A 75 -13.58 -13.24 -3.96
N ALA A 76 -12.90 -12.57 -4.89
CA ALA A 76 -12.68 -13.11 -6.24
C ALA A 76 -11.77 -14.35 -6.26
N LEU A 77 -10.89 -14.50 -5.26
CA LEU A 77 -10.11 -15.72 -5.01
C LEU A 77 -10.92 -16.83 -4.30
N GLY A 78 -12.17 -16.55 -3.95
CA GLY A 78 -13.09 -17.49 -3.33
C GLY A 78 -12.94 -17.59 -1.82
N VAL A 79 -12.33 -16.60 -1.17
CA VAL A 79 -12.25 -16.52 0.31
C VAL A 79 -13.65 -16.29 0.89
N ARG A 80 -14.01 -17.08 1.90
CA ARG A 80 -15.33 -17.08 2.53
C ARG A 80 -15.23 -17.51 4.00
N THR A 81 -16.36 -17.52 4.67
CA THR A 81 -16.46 -18.03 6.04
C THR A 81 -15.93 -19.45 6.17
N GLY A 82 -15.06 -19.67 7.16
CA GLY A 82 -14.38 -20.92 7.41
C GLY A 82 -12.99 -21.04 6.79
N ASP A 83 -12.64 -20.13 5.86
CA ASP A 83 -11.30 -20.06 5.28
C ASP A 83 -10.34 -19.26 6.17
N GLU A 84 -9.05 -19.48 5.97
CA GLU A 84 -7.96 -18.74 6.60
C GLU A 84 -7.18 -17.93 5.57
N VAL A 85 -6.70 -16.75 5.99
CA VAL A 85 -5.81 -15.92 5.18
C VAL A 85 -4.57 -15.57 6.00
N LEU A 86 -3.39 -15.93 5.48
CA LEU A 86 -2.12 -15.57 6.08
C LEU A 86 -1.85 -14.08 5.89
N VAL A 87 -1.49 -13.39 6.98
CA VAL A 87 -1.25 -11.95 6.98
C VAL A 87 -0.06 -11.61 7.89
N PRO A 88 0.88 -10.72 7.47
CA PRO A 88 2.05 -10.42 8.27
C PRO A 88 1.68 -9.71 9.58
N ALA A 89 2.39 -10.02 10.66
CA ALA A 89 2.25 -9.35 11.96
C ALA A 89 2.46 -7.82 11.88
N THR A 90 3.16 -7.36 10.84
CA THR A 90 3.38 -5.94 10.52
C THR A 90 2.22 -5.27 9.80
N ALA A 91 1.14 -5.99 9.49
CA ALA A 91 0.04 -5.45 8.71
C ALA A 91 -0.65 -4.27 9.41
N PRO A 92 -0.96 -3.18 8.68
CA PRO A 92 -1.93 -2.19 9.10
C PRO A 92 -3.32 -2.83 9.27
N ILE A 93 -4.16 -2.20 10.07
CA ILE A 93 -5.56 -2.65 10.25
C ILE A 93 -6.28 -2.79 8.89
N ALA A 94 -6.05 -1.84 7.98
CA ALA A 94 -6.68 -1.81 6.66
C ALA A 94 -6.34 -3.02 5.77
N THR A 95 -5.18 -3.66 5.98
CA THR A 95 -4.78 -4.89 5.29
C THR A 95 -5.55 -6.11 5.79
N ALA A 96 -5.79 -6.19 7.09
CA ALA A 96 -6.37 -7.38 7.73
C ALA A 96 -7.90 -7.31 7.90
N MET A 97 -8.50 -6.11 7.98
CA MET A 97 -9.96 -5.95 8.07
C MET A 97 -10.72 -6.63 6.92
N PRO A 98 -10.27 -6.57 5.66
CA PRO A 98 -10.92 -7.29 4.55
C PRO A 98 -11.07 -8.79 4.80
N ILE A 99 -10.14 -9.43 5.52
CA ILE A 99 -10.23 -10.84 5.87
C ILE A 99 -11.46 -11.09 6.73
N LEU A 100 -11.64 -10.28 7.78
CA LEU A 100 -12.81 -10.35 8.65
C LEU A 100 -14.10 -10.03 7.89
N THR A 101 -14.05 -9.09 6.94
CA THR A 101 -15.20 -8.72 6.10
C THR A 101 -15.65 -9.90 5.21
N CYS A 102 -14.70 -10.75 4.76
CA CYS A 102 -15.00 -12.00 4.06
C CYS A 102 -15.59 -13.10 4.99
N GLY A 103 -15.65 -12.87 6.31
CA GLY A 103 -15.96 -13.90 7.30
C GLY A 103 -14.85 -14.93 7.52
N ALA A 104 -13.67 -14.66 7.01
CA ALA A 104 -12.49 -15.53 7.11
C ALA A 104 -11.66 -15.21 8.37
N THR A 105 -10.78 -16.14 8.74
CA THR A 105 -9.89 -16.02 9.89
C THR A 105 -8.52 -15.48 9.47
N PRO A 106 -8.05 -14.35 10.02
CA PRO A 106 -6.69 -13.90 9.80
C PRO A 106 -5.71 -14.78 10.61
N VAL A 107 -4.78 -15.43 9.92
CA VAL A 107 -3.67 -16.17 10.53
C VAL A 107 -2.43 -15.28 10.46
N ILE A 108 -2.02 -14.79 11.63
CA ILE A 108 -0.91 -13.83 11.72
C ILE A 108 0.42 -14.57 11.62
N VAL A 109 1.23 -14.17 10.64
CA VAL A 109 2.56 -14.74 10.34
C VAL A 109 3.64 -13.74 10.69
N ASP A 110 4.78 -14.24 11.17
CA ASP A 110 5.96 -13.40 11.41
C ASP A 110 6.64 -12.99 10.09
N THR A 111 7.52 -12.01 10.17
CA THR A 111 8.39 -11.65 9.05
C THR A 111 9.79 -12.20 9.27
N ALA A 112 10.47 -12.50 8.17
CA ALA A 112 11.85 -12.94 8.22
C ALA A 112 12.74 -11.93 8.97
N PRO A 113 13.76 -12.36 9.72
CA PRO A 113 14.63 -11.47 10.48
C PRO A 113 15.27 -10.39 9.61
N GLY A 114 15.11 -9.13 10.03
CA GLY A 114 15.67 -7.97 9.30
C GLY A 114 14.96 -7.64 7.98
N SER A 115 13.81 -8.25 7.67
CA SER A 115 13.07 -8.09 6.44
C SER A 115 11.60 -7.71 6.68
N LEU A 116 10.93 -7.26 5.63
CA LEU A 116 9.48 -7.10 5.56
C LEU A 116 8.78 -8.31 4.94
N ALA A 117 9.54 -9.21 4.32
CA ALA A 117 9.01 -10.44 3.75
C ALA A 117 8.45 -11.37 4.83
N LEU A 118 7.45 -12.17 4.49
CA LEU A 118 6.94 -13.24 5.34
C LEU A 118 8.06 -14.24 5.66
N ASP A 119 8.09 -14.76 6.88
CA ASP A 119 9.00 -15.84 7.24
C ASP A 119 8.49 -17.16 6.65
N PRO A 120 9.20 -17.78 5.68
CA PRO A 120 8.75 -19.03 5.06
C PRO A 120 8.58 -20.17 6.05
N ALA A 121 9.39 -20.22 7.12
CA ALA A 121 9.31 -21.25 8.15
C ALA A 121 8.03 -21.09 8.99
N ASP A 122 7.66 -19.85 9.33
CA ASP A 122 6.44 -19.59 10.07
C ASP A 122 5.19 -19.79 9.18
N VAL A 123 5.28 -19.41 7.89
CA VAL A 123 4.23 -19.72 6.89
C VAL A 123 4.01 -21.24 6.80
N GLN A 124 5.09 -22.03 6.65
CA GLN A 124 5.01 -23.49 6.60
C GLN A 124 4.36 -24.09 7.83
N ALA A 125 4.68 -23.57 9.02
CA ALA A 125 4.14 -24.06 10.29
C ALA A 125 2.66 -23.73 10.49
N LYS A 126 2.17 -22.65 9.84
CA LYS A 126 0.78 -22.15 9.98
C LYS A 126 -0.12 -22.47 8.79
N LEU A 127 0.44 -23.08 7.75
CA LEU A 127 -0.34 -23.49 6.58
C LEU A 127 -1.25 -24.67 6.94
N THR A 128 -2.54 -24.53 6.63
CA THR A 128 -3.57 -25.57 6.86
C THR A 128 -4.36 -25.86 5.60
N PRO A 129 -5.16 -26.91 5.52
CA PRO A 129 -6.07 -27.17 4.39
C PRO A 129 -7.12 -26.09 4.18
N THR A 130 -7.40 -25.25 5.17
CA THR A 130 -8.34 -24.11 5.08
C THR A 130 -7.67 -22.80 4.69
N THR A 131 -6.33 -22.78 4.58
CA THR A 131 -5.61 -21.61 4.09
C THR A 131 -5.96 -21.33 2.62
N LYS A 132 -6.59 -20.19 2.35
CA LYS A 132 -7.14 -19.85 1.02
C LYS A 132 -6.33 -18.81 0.28
N ALA A 133 -5.63 -17.93 0.99
CA ALA A 133 -4.76 -16.89 0.42
C ALA A 133 -3.69 -16.46 1.43
N ALA A 134 -2.65 -15.79 0.93
CA ALA A 134 -1.67 -15.09 1.75
C ALA A 134 -1.47 -13.66 1.22
N ILE A 135 -1.09 -12.73 2.11
CA ILE A 135 -0.87 -11.33 1.79
C ILE A 135 0.59 -10.97 2.04
N SER A 136 1.30 -10.58 0.99
CA SER A 136 2.60 -9.90 1.03
C SER A 136 2.39 -8.41 1.29
N LEU A 137 3.33 -7.76 1.98
CA LEU A 137 3.17 -6.36 2.37
C LEU A 137 4.49 -5.58 2.18
N PRO A 138 4.71 -4.92 1.04
CA PRO A 138 5.79 -3.96 0.84
C PRO A 138 5.50 -2.67 1.64
N LEU A 139 5.63 -2.78 2.96
CA LEU A 139 5.25 -1.76 3.93
C LEU A 139 6.17 -0.54 3.83
N TRP A 140 5.62 0.65 4.05
CA TRP A 140 6.32 1.95 3.97
C TRP A 140 6.96 2.27 2.61
N GLY A 141 6.65 1.45 1.60
CA GLY A 141 7.24 1.59 0.27
C GLY A 141 8.59 0.90 0.10
N TYR A 142 8.99 0.06 1.05
CA TYR A 142 10.14 -0.83 0.92
C TYR A 142 9.72 -2.16 0.27
N PRO A 143 10.59 -2.77 -0.53
CA PRO A 143 10.30 -4.07 -1.14
C PRO A 143 10.19 -5.18 -0.09
N ALA A 144 9.36 -6.18 -0.37
CA ALA A 144 9.24 -7.40 0.39
C ALA A 144 9.51 -8.58 -0.57
N ASP A 145 10.64 -9.25 -0.42
CA ASP A 145 10.99 -10.40 -1.26
C ASP A 145 10.37 -11.68 -0.70
N ASP A 146 9.14 -11.94 -1.08
CA ASP A 146 8.40 -13.15 -0.72
C ASP A 146 8.56 -14.29 -1.74
N THR A 147 9.63 -14.31 -2.54
CA THR A 147 9.85 -15.33 -3.59
C THR A 147 9.85 -16.76 -3.02
N ALA A 148 10.54 -16.97 -1.88
CA ALA A 148 10.58 -18.27 -1.22
C ALA A 148 9.21 -18.67 -0.67
N THR A 149 8.50 -17.73 -0.05
CA THR A 149 7.13 -17.92 0.45
C THR A 149 6.16 -18.21 -0.70
N ALA A 150 6.26 -17.49 -1.81
CA ALA A 150 5.42 -17.71 -2.99
C ALA A 150 5.63 -19.13 -3.57
N ALA A 151 6.87 -19.60 -3.65
CA ALA A 151 7.17 -20.97 -4.10
C ALA A 151 6.56 -22.02 -3.15
N LEU A 152 6.66 -21.82 -1.84
CA LEU A 152 6.04 -22.69 -0.84
C LEU A 152 4.51 -22.72 -1.00
N LEU A 153 3.85 -21.55 -1.07
CA LEU A 153 2.41 -21.43 -1.21
C LEU A 153 1.89 -22.04 -2.52
N ALA A 154 2.67 -21.93 -3.60
CA ALA A 154 2.32 -22.52 -4.90
C ALA A 154 2.21 -24.04 -4.83
N THR A 155 3.04 -24.74 -4.03
CA THR A 155 2.95 -26.19 -3.84
C THR A 155 1.66 -26.60 -3.12
N ALA A 156 1.07 -25.70 -2.33
CA ALA A 156 -0.21 -25.90 -1.64
C ALA A 156 -1.40 -25.35 -2.43
N GLY A 157 -1.19 -24.78 -3.61
CA GLY A 157 -2.24 -24.14 -4.41
C GLY A 157 -2.81 -22.85 -3.79
N VAL A 158 -2.07 -22.21 -2.86
CA VAL A 158 -2.48 -21.01 -2.17
C VAL A 158 -1.93 -19.78 -2.90
N PRO A 159 -2.79 -18.86 -3.40
CA PRO A 159 -2.32 -17.65 -4.04
C PRO A 159 -1.73 -16.64 -3.04
N LEU A 160 -0.62 -16.01 -3.43
CA LEU A 160 -0.06 -14.84 -2.76
C LEU A 160 -0.55 -13.58 -3.48
N ILE A 161 -1.07 -12.61 -2.75
CA ILE A 161 -1.42 -11.27 -3.24
C ILE A 161 -0.59 -10.21 -2.50
N GLU A 162 -0.48 -9.01 -3.08
CA GLU A 162 0.27 -7.92 -2.47
C GLU A 162 -0.66 -6.81 -2.00
N ASP A 163 -0.53 -6.40 -0.74
CA ASP A 163 -1.01 -5.09 -0.30
C ASP A 163 0.07 -4.05 -0.63
N ALA A 164 0.02 -3.54 -1.84
CA ALA A 164 0.95 -2.52 -2.34
C ALA A 164 0.45 -1.08 -2.11
N CYS A 165 -0.49 -0.87 -1.16
CA CYS A 165 -1.10 0.44 -0.87
C CYS A 165 -0.10 1.53 -0.46
N GLN A 166 1.13 1.19 -0.13
CA GLN A 166 2.20 2.14 0.20
C GLN A 166 3.38 2.06 -0.80
N ALA A 167 3.29 1.20 -1.82
CA ALA A 167 4.41 0.81 -2.66
C ALA A 167 4.32 1.24 -4.13
N HIS A 168 3.60 2.34 -4.42
CA HIS A 168 3.53 2.89 -5.78
C HIS A 168 4.92 3.14 -6.34
N GLY A 169 5.32 2.36 -7.35
CA GLY A 169 6.62 2.49 -8.01
C GLY A 169 7.82 1.95 -7.22
N THR A 170 7.60 1.28 -6.08
CA THR A 170 8.61 0.41 -5.46
C THR A 170 8.94 -0.72 -6.41
N LYS A 171 10.20 -1.11 -6.49
CA LYS A 171 10.63 -2.27 -7.29
C LYS A 171 11.31 -3.31 -6.42
N LEU A 172 10.96 -4.55 -6.70
CA LEU A 172 11.71 -5.75 -6.33
C LEU A 172 12.46 -6.19 -7.58
N ARG A 173 13.77 -5.94 -7.64
CA ARG A 173 14.61 -6.07 -8.83
C ARG A 173 14.05 -5.23 -9.98
N ASP A 174 13.59 -5.84 -11.06
CA ASP A 174 13.03 -5.19 -12.26
C ASP A 174 11.49 -5.07 -12.22
N ARG A 175 10.80 -5.73 -11.29
CA ARG A 175 9.34 -5.78 -11.21
C ARG A 175 8.80 -4.75 -10.22
N TYR A 176 7.71 -4.10 -10.56
CA TYR A 176 6.99 -3.24 -9.62
C TYR A 176 6.31 -4.08 -8.53
N ALA A 177 6.36 -3.60 -7.28
CA ALA A 177 5.49 -4.09 -6.22
C ALA A 177 4.03 -4.01 -6.68
N GLY A 178 3.24 -5.01 -6.33
CA GLY A 178 1.87 -5.19 -6.84
C GLY A 178 1.78 -5.89 -8.18
N THR A 179 2.91 -6.31 -8.78
CA THR A 179 2.94 -7.09 -10.04
C THR A 179 3.72 -8.38 -9.94
N ALA A 180 4.27 -8.68 -8.75
CA ALA A 180 5.14 -9.84 -8.57
C ALA A 180 4.35 -11.15 -8.41
N TYR A 181 3.14 -11.09 -7.85
CA TYR A 181 2.34 -12.26 -7.49
C TYR A 181 0.97 -12.25 -8.18
N ARG A 182 -0.02 -12.95 -7.61
CA ARG A 182 -1.33 -13.18 -8.26
C ARG A 182 -2.11 -11.90 -8.55
N ALA A 183 -2.06 -10.93 -7.63
CA ALA A 183 -2.65 -9.61 -7.78
C ALA A 183 -1.98 -8.62 -6.82
N GLY A 184 -1.98 -7.34 -7.16
CA GLY A 184 -1.55 -6.25 -6.29
C GLY A 184 -2.68 -5.26 -6.03
N CYS A 185 -2.90 -4.93 -4.76
CA CYS A 185 -3.93 -4.01 -4.31
C CYS A 185 -3.31 -2.68 -3.91
N PHE A 186 -3.88 -1.58 -4.41
CA PHE A 186 -3.37 -0.23 -4.21
C PHE A 186 -4.43 0.69 -3.63
N SER A 187 -3.99 1.68 -2.86
CA SER A 187 -4.82 2.77 -2.35
C SER A 187 -4.39 4.08 -2.99
N THR A 188 -5.35 4.91 -3.39
CA THR A 188 -5.13 6.27 -3.85
C THR A 188 -5.69 7.32 -2.87
N HIS A 189 -5.77 6.96 -1.58
CA HIS A 189 -6.10 7.89 -0.51
C HIS A 189 -5.17 9.12 -0.51
N ASP A 190 -5.61 10.25 0.01
CA ASP A 190 -4.93 11.57 0.03
C ASP A 190 -3.44 11.53 0.31
N ARG A 191 -2.98 10.63 1.19
CA ARG A 191 -1.58 10.52 1.60
C ARG A 191 -0.72 9.64 0.72
N LYS A 192 -1.27 9.12 -0.38
CA LYS A 192 -0.51 8.25 -1.30
C LYS A 192 0.24 9.07 -2.33
N LEU A 193 1.33 8.52 -2.88
CA LEU A 193 2.08 9.17 -3.97
C LEU A 193 1.21 9.38 -5.21
N LEU A 194 0.36 8.42 -5.51
CA LEU A 194 -0.72 8.56 -6.48
C LEU A 194 -2.03 8.73 -5.71
N SER A 195 -2.40 9.97 -5.40
CA SER A 195 -3.58 10.31 -4.60
C SER A 195 -4.74 10.74 -5.50
N THR A 196 -5.96 10.34 -5.13
CA THR A 196 -7.21 10.80 -5.76
C THR A 196 -8.21 11.35 -4.74
N GLY A 197 -7.79 11.50 -3.47
CA GLY A 197 -8.69 11.77 -2.35
C GLY A 197 -9.08 10.46 -1.67
N GLU A 198 -10.04 9.77 -2.20
CA GLU A 198 -10.34 8.37 -1.93
C GLU A 198 -10.24 7.55 -3.23
N GLY A 199 -9.86 6.29 -3.12
CA GLY A 199 -9.75 5.40 -4.25
C GLY A 199 -8.74 4.28 -4.04
N GLY A 200 -8.67 3.44 -5.04
CA GLY A 200 -7.72 2.33 -5.12
C GLY A 200 -7.83 1.61 -6.47
N PHE A 201 -7.03 0.61 -6.65
CA PHE A 201 -7.08 -0.25 -7.83
C PHE A 201 -6.44 -1.60 -7.55
N VAL A 202 -6.81 -2.60 -8.35
CA VAL A 202 -6.17 -3.91 -8.38
C VAL A 202 -5.42 -4.06 -9.69
N LEU A 203 -4.23 -4.63 -9.65
CA LEU A 203 -3.41 -5.00 -10.81
C LEU A 203 -3.31 -6.53 -10.89
N THR A 204 -3.44 -7.09 -12.09
CA THR A 204 -3.23 -8.52 -12.31
C THR A 204 -3.01 -8.85 -13.78
N ASP A 205 -2.29 -9.94 -14.05
CA ASP A 205 -2.17 -10.55 -15.37
C ASP A 205 -3.22 -11.64 -15.62
N ASP A 206 -3.99 -11.99 -14.59
CA ASP A 206 -5.10 -12.95 -14.66
C ASP A 206 -6.38 -12.25 -15.06
N GLU A 207 -6.78 -12.42 -16.32
CA GLU A 207 -7.98 -11.79 -16.89
C GLU A 207 -9.27 -12.30 -16.24
N ASP A 208 -9.32 -13.59 -15.87
CA ASP A 208 -10.48 -14.17 -15.18
C ASP A 208 -10.63 -13.61 -13.76
N LEU A 209 -9.51 -13.40 -13.06
CA LEU A 209 -9.51 -12.77 -11.74
C LEU A 209 -9.97 -11.31 -11.86
N ALA A 210 -9.45 -10.57 -12.83
CA ALA A 210 -9.86 -9.18 -13.10
C ALA A 210 -11.36 -9.08 -13.37
N GLU A 211 -11.91 -9.97 -14.22
CA GLU A 211 -13.36 -9.99 -14.53
C GLU A 211 -14.20 -10.31 -13.28
N ARG A 212 -13.77 -11.25 -12.42
CA ARG A 212 -14.47 -11.54 -11.16
C ARG A 212 -14.45 -10.35 -10.22
N ILE A 213 -13.30 -9.64 -10.11
CA ILE A 213 -13.17 -8.42 -9.29
C ILE A 213 -14.09 -7.33 -9.84
N ASP A 214 -14.05 -7.06 -11.14
CA ASP A 214 -14.88 -6.05 -11.78
C ASP A 214 -16.38 -6.34 -11.57
N ARG A 215 -16.79 -7.56 -11.81
CA ARG A 215 -18.18 -7.98 -11.59
C ARG A 215 -18.62 -7.83 -10.14
N TYR A 216 -17.78 -8.22 -9.19
CA TYR A 216 -18.08 -8.08 -7.77
C TYR A 216 -18.21 -6.61 -7.36
N THR A 217 -17.29 -5.75 -7.79
CA THR A 217 -17.25 -4.32 -7.43
C THR A 217 -18.33 -3.48 -8.11
N HIS A 218 -18.98 -4.02 -9.15
CA HIS A 218 -20.05 -3.40 -9.94
C HIS A 218 -21.44 -4.03 -9.72
N LEU A 219 -21.74 -4.53 -8.51
CA LEU A 219 -23.05 -5.10 -8.17
C LEU A 219 -23.48 -6.26 -9.10
N GLY A 220 -22.55 -7.13 -9.50
CA GLY A 220 -22.81 -8.20 -10.45
C GLY A 220 -23.24 -7.69 -11.83
N HIS A 221 -22.78 -6.49 -12.22
CA HIS A 221 -23.21 -5.75 -13.41
C HIS A 221 -24.74 -5.53 -13.45
N LEU A 222 -25.38 -5.44 -12.27
CA LEU A 222 -26.83 -5.24 -12.10
C LEU A 222 -27.71 -6.32 -12.73
N LYS A 223 -27.13 -7.49 -13.07
CA LYS A 223 -27.87 -8.61 -13.71
C LYS A 223 -28.51 -9.56 -12.69
N GLY A 224 -28.25 -9.39 -11.40
CA GLY A 224 -28.79 -10.24 -10.33
C GLY A 224 -28.32 -11.70 -10.35
N GLN A 225 -27.33 -12.04 -11.17
CA GLN A 225 -26.83 -13.41 -11.33
C GLN A 225 -25.76 -13.77 -10.29
N VAL A 226 -25.02 -12.79 -9.80
CA VAL A 226 -23.96 -12.96 -8.81
C VAL A 226 -24.05 -11.86 -7.77
N HIS A 227 -23.70 -12.20 -6.55
CA HIS A 227 -23.55 -11.21 -5.48
C HIS A 227 -22.43 -10.23 -5.81
N GLY A 228 -22.63 -8.97 -5.47
CA GLY A 228 -21.63 -7.92 -5.64
C GLY A 228 -21.94 -6.71 -4.78
N VAL A 229 -20.99 -5.81 -4.70
CA VAL A 229 -21.07 -4.58 -3.92
C VAL A 229 -20.76 -3.36 -4.79
N ASN A 230 -21.11 -2.18 -4.33
CA ASN A 230 -20.77 -0.95 -5.02
C ASN A 230 -19.44 -0.40 -4.51
N TYR A 231 -18.35 -0.85 -5.12
CA TYR A 231 -16.99 -0.34 -4.86
C TYR A 231 -16.43 0.47 -6.04
N LYS A 232 -17.29 0.94 -6.92
CA LYS A 232 -16.89 1.73 -8.10
C LYS A 232 -16.17 3.02 -7.69
N LEU A 233 -15.10 3.36 -8.42
CA LEU A 233 -14.50 4.68 -8.35
C LEU A 233 -15.35 5.72 -9.08
N ALA A 234 -15.47 6.93 -8.58
CA ALA A 234 -16.15 8.03 -9.25
C ALA A 234 -15.30 8.63 -10.38
N GLY A 235 -15.96 9.08 -11.46
CA GLY A 235 -15.30 9.67 -12.63
C GLY A 235 -14.34 10.82 -12.33
N PRO A 236 -14.73 11.83 -11.53
CA PRO A 236 -13.83 12.93 -11.18
C PRO A 236 -12.55 12.48 -10.47
N LEU A 237 -12.64 11.45 -9.62
CA LEU A 237 -11.46 10.88 -8.94
C LEU A 237 -10.56 10.12 -9.90
N ALA A 238 -11.14 9.41 -10.88
CA ALA A 238 -10.38 8.76 -11.93
C ALA A 238 -9.65 9.78 -12.83
N ALA A 239 -10.25 10.93 -13.12
CA ALA A 239 -9.63 12.02 -13.86
C ALA A 239 -8.40 12.58 -13.13
N ILE A 240 -8.53 12.85 -11.81
CA ILE A 240 -7.41 13.23 -10.96
C ILE A 240 -6.31 12.16 -11.01
N GLY A 241 -6.67 10.90 -10.85
CA GLY A 241 -5.75 9.77 -10.89
C GLY A 241 -4.99 9.67 -12.21
N LEU A 242 -5.69 9.82 -13.32
CA LEU A 242 -5.11 9.81 -14.68
C LEU A 242 -4.08 10.95 -14.85
N ARG A 243 -4.42 12.14 -14.38
CA ARG A 243 -3.52 13.31 -14.43
C ARG A 243 -2.27 13.09 -13.57
N ARG A 244 -2.45 12.66 -12.32
CA ARG A 244 -1.35 12.43 -11.36
C ARG A 244 -0.44 11.26 -11.77
N LEU A 245 -0.99 10.24 -12.41
CA LEU A 245 -0.21 9.10 -12.91
C LEU A 245 0.87 9.55 -13.91
N ARG A 246 0.58 10.55 -14.76
CA ARG A 246 1.56 11.13 -15.69
C ARG A 246 2.77 11.75 -14.95
N GLY A 247 2.56 12.25 -13.74
CA GLY A 247 3.60 12.86 -12.89
C GLY A 247 4.29 11.90 -11.92
N LEU A 248 3.78 10.67 -11.75
CA LEU A 248 4.23 9.73 -10.71
C LEU A 248 5.74 9.44 -10.79
N GLY A 249 6.29 9.25 -11.99
CA GLY A 249 7.72 9.01 -12.17
C GLY A 249 8.59 10.16 -11.66
N THR A 250 8.14 11.41 -11.82
CA THR A 250 8.84 12.59 -11.31
C THR A 250 8.74 12.66 -9.79
N ALA A 251 7.57 12.41 -9.21
CA ALA A 251 7.38 12.35 -7.76
C ALA A 251 8.29 11.29 -7.11
N LEU A 252 8.40 10.11 -7.72
CA LEU A 252 9.29 9.04 -7.25
C LEU A 252 10.76 9.46 -7.27
N ARG A 253 11.23 10.12 -8.34
CA ARG A 253 12.60 10.64 -8.39
C ARG A 253 12.86 11.66 -7.28
N SER A 254 11.92 12.56 -7.03
CA SER A 254 12.03 13.56 -5.95
C SER A 254 12.08 12.89 -4.57
N CYS A 255 11.22 11.91 -4.30
CA CYS A 255 11.25 11.16 -3.04
C CYS A 255 12.61 10.49 -2.83
N ARG A 256 13.11 9.79 -3.85
CA ARG A 256 14.42 9.10 -3.78
C ARG A 256 15.57 10.08 -3.56
N ALA A 257 15.60 11.19 -4.29
CA ALA A 257 16.63 12.22 -4.12
C ALA A 257 16.60 12.83 -2.70
N ASN A 258 15.41 13.05 -2.14
CA ASN A 258 15.27 13.55 -0.77
C ASN A 258 15.73 12.53 0.25
N ALA A 259 15.36 11.26 0.10
CA ALA A 259 15.84 10.18 0.97
C ALA A 259 17.37 10.07 0.94
N THR A 260 17.98 10.08 -0.26
CA THR A 260 19.45 10.06 -0.42
C THR A 260 20.13 11.22 0.31
N ARG A 261 19.60 12.45 0.19
CA ARG A 261 20.14 13.61 0.90
C ARG A 261 20.04 13.48 2.42
N LEU A 262 18.90 12.98 2.92
CA LEU A 262 18.72 12.74 4.36
C LEU A 262 19.66 11.67 4.88
N LEU A 263 19.78 10.55 4.17
CA LEU A 263 20.69 9.47 4.55
C LEU A 263 22.15 9.93 4.59
N ALA A 264 22.56 10.76 3.63
CA ALA A 264 23.90 11.35 3.59
C ALA A 264 24.16 12.34 4.75
N SER A 265 23.12 12.85 5.40
CA SER A 265 23.25 13.76 6.57
C SER A 265 23.22 13.04 7.92
N LEU A 266 23.02 11.71 7.94
CA LEU A 266 23.02 10.95 9.18
C LEU A 266 24.42 10.94 9.82
N PRO A 267 24.51 10.95 11.16
CA PRO A 267 25.79 10.80 11.87
C PRO A 267 26.49 9.49 11.50
N ASP A 268 27.80 9.56 11.35
CA ASP A 268 28.65 8.41 10.93
C ASP A 268 29.04 7.50 12.14
N ASP A 269 28.27 7.57 13.23
CA ASP A 269 28.49 6.80 14.45
C ASP A 269 27.76 5.45 14.47
N GLY A 270 27.05 5.12 13.38
CA GLY A 270 26.24 3.92 13.25
C GLY A 270 25.04 3.85 14.23
N ALA A 271 24.64 5.00 14.80
CA ALA A 271 23.46 5.07 15.66
C ALA A 271 22.15 4.89 14.87
N LEU A 272 22.14 5.35 13.63
CA LEU A 272 21.01 5.25 12.70
C LEU A 272 21.47 4.58 11.40
N ALA A 273 20.64 3.69 10.86
CA ALA A 273 20.86 3.11 9.55
C ALA A 273 19.50 2.96 8.84
N GLU A 274 19.51 3.02 7.53
CA GLU A 274 18.32 2.70 6.75
C GLU A 274 17.89 1.23 6.93
N LEU A 275 16.59 0.95 6.84
CA LEU A 275 16.09 -0.42 6.76
C LEU A 275 16.74 -1.12 5.56
N ALA A 276 17.39 -2.26 5.80
CA ALA A 276 18.10 -2.98 4.76
C ALA A 276 17.15 -3.54 3.68
N TYR A 277 17.59 -3.49 2.44
CA TYR A 277 16.99 -4.11 1.27
C TYR A 277 18.09 -4.52 0.28
N ALA A 278 17.78 -5.35 -0.72
CA ALA A 278 18.79 -5.82 -1.68
C ALA A 278 19.19 -4.72 -2.68
N ASP A 279 20.44 -4.74 -3.16
CA ASP A 279 21.02 -3.69 -4.02
C ASP A 279 20.24 -3.41 -5.31
N LEU A 280 19.55 -4.42 -5.86
CA LEU A 280 18.76 -4.28 -7.08
C LEU A 280 17.33 -3.79 -6.82
N ASP A 281 16.94 -3.68 -5.56
CA ASP A 281 15.64 -3.24 -5.16
C ASP A 281 15.57 -1.70 -5.11
N THR A 282 14.37 -1.15 -5.24
CA THR A 282 14.22 0.31 -5.26
C THR A 282 12.99 0.73 -4.46
N PRO A 283 13.16 1.23 -3.23
CA PRO A 283 12.06 1.80 -2.45
C PRO A 283 11.45 3.03 -3.14
N ASN A 284 10.18 3.29 -2.88
CA ASN A 284 9.54 4.54 -3.27
C ASN A 284 9.66 5.63 -2.21
N TYR A 285 10.09 5.24 -1.00
CA TYR A 285 10.16 6.12 0.18
C TYR A 285 8.83 6.80 0.50
N TYR A 286 7.73 6.03 0.48
CA TYR A 286 6.48 6.49 1.08
C TYR A 286 6.71 6.94 2.53
N SER A 287 7.60 6.25 3.23
CA SER A 287 8.22 6.66 4.49
C SER A 287 9.67 6.23 4.46
N LEU A 288 10.59 7.11 4.86
CA LEU A 288 11.97 6.69 5.15
C LEU A 288 11.97 5.93 6.47
N VAL A 289 12.45 4.70 6.46
CA VAL A 289 12.54 3.85 7.66
C VAL A 289 13.98 3.77 8.11
N LEU A 290 14.23 4.28 9.30
CA LEU A 290 15.53 4.17 9.96
C LEU A 290 15.45 3.17 11.10
N THR A 291 16.48 2.37 11.23
CA THR A 291 16.71 1.45 12.35
C THR A 291 17.77 2.04 13.27
N THR A 292 17.66 1.80 14.57
CA THR A 292 18.65 2.26 15.56
C THR A 292 18.92 1.17 16.57
N ARG A 293 20.15 1.15 17.10
CA ARG A 293 20.49 0.29 18.23
C ARG A 293 19.72 0.75 19.49
N PRO A 294 19.29 -0.16 20.36
CA PRO A 294 18.54 0.20 21.56
C PRO A 294 19.22 1.26 22.45
N ALA A 295 20.56 1.22 22.55
CA ALA A 295 21.33 2.19 23.30
C ALA A 295 21.38 3.59 22.69
N CYS A 296 21.02 3.76 21.42
CA CYS A 296 21.13 5.02 20.68
C CYS A 296 19.78 5.72 20.46
N VAL A 297 18.68 5.23 21.05
CA VAL A 297 17.32 5.75 20.82
C VAL A 297 17.20 7.22 21.24
N ASP A 298 17.73 7.57 22.41
CA ASP A 298 17.62 8.95 22.92
C ASP A 298 18.45 9.92 22.06
N SER A 299 19.63 9.49 21.58
CA SER A 299 20.46 10.24 20.63
C SER A 299 19.75 10.43 19.29
N ALA A 300 19.08 9.40 18.78
CA ALA A 300 18.28 9.50 17.57
C ALA A 300 17.11 10.49 17.72
N ALA A 301 16.41 10.46 18.85
CA ALA A 301 15.33 11.39 19.15
C ALA A 301 15.84 12.84 19.24
N ALA A 302 17.00 13.06 19.88
CA ALA A 302 17.65 14.36 19.96
C ALA A 302 18.05 14.87 18.57
N PHE A 303 18.60 14.01 17.70
CA PHE A 303 18.95 14.35 16.32
C PHE A 303 17.72 14.86 15.54
N PHE A 304 16.60 14.14 15.59
CA PHE A 304 15.38 14.56 14.88
C PHE A 304 14.83 15.89 15.41
N THR A 305 14.88 16.09 16.73
CA THR A 305 14.46 17.35 17.34
C THR A 305 15.36 18.51 16.88
N ALA A 306 16.66 18.30 16.87
CA ALA A 306 17.64 19.29 16.40
C ALA A 306 17.49 19.61 14.90
N ALA A 307 17.09 18.62 14.10
CA ALA A 307 16.78 18.79 12.68
C ALA A 307 15.44 19.52 12.43
N GLY A 308 14.75 20.01 13.47
CA GLY A 308 13.50 20.75 13.34
C GLY A 308 12.29 19.87 12.98
N LEU A 309 12.42 18.57 13.17
CA LEU A 309 11.35 17.62 12.88
C LEU A 309 10.42 17.51 14.08
N ALA A 310 9.15 17.80 13.88
CA ALA A 310 8.16 17.74 14.94
C ALA A 310 8.11 16.33 15.55
N PRO A 311 7.95 16.20 16.89
CA PRO A 311 7.87 14.90 17.56
C PRO A 311 6.86 13.93 16.96
N ASP A 312 5.76 14.46 16.40
CA ASP A 312 4.72 13.68 15.70
C ASP A 312 5.17 13.15 14.32
N SER A 313 6.26 13.67 13.78
CA SER A 313 6.83 13.24 12.49
C SER A 313 7.65 11.97 12.62
N ALA A 314 8.22 11.70 13.79
CA ALA A 314 8.95 10.48 14.10
C ALA A 314 8.06 9.55 14.94
N ARG A 315 7.60 8.46 14.34
CA ARG A 315 6.85 7.43 15.05
C ARG A 315 7.79 6.35 15.53
N PHE A 316 8.00 6.30 16.84
CA PHE A 316 8.77 5.27 17.50
C PHE A 316 7.90 4.02 17.67
N ALA A 317 8.36 2.90 17.19
CA ALA A 317 7.77 1.58 17.32
C ALA A 317 6.45 1.33 16.59
N TYR A 318 6.49 0.38 15.68
CA TYR A 318 5.31 -0.18 15.05
C TYR A 318 4.61 -1.15 16.01
N ARG A 319 3.29 -1.01 16.17
CA ARG A 319 2.51 -1.97 16.96
C ARG A 319 2.07 -3.13 16.07
N PRO A 320 2.48 -4.37 16.34
CA PRO A 320 2.00 -5.54 15.63
C PRO A 320 0.49 -5.63 15.58
N LEU A 321 -0.04 -6.26 14.55
CA LEU A 321 -1.47 -6.40 14.30
C LEU A 321 -2.22 -6.99 15.50
N TYR A 322 -1.67 -8.02 16.15
CA TYR A 322 -2.26 -8.68 17.32
C TYR A 322 -2.33 -7.81 18.59
N HIS A 323 -1.68 -6.65 18.63
CA HIS A 323 -1.85 -5.65 19.68
C HIS A 323 -3.05 -4.72 19.43
N ARG A 324 -3.76 -4.89 18.33
CA ARG A 324 -5.00 -4.16 18.06
C ARG A 324 -6.17 -4.95 18.65
N PRO A 325 -7.07 -4.32 19.43
CA PRO A 325 -8.12 -5.05 20.16
C PRO A 325 -8.93 -6.01 19.26
N VAL A 326 -9.29 -5.58 18.06
CA VAL A 326 -10.08 -6.39 17.11
C VAL A 326 -9.33 -7.63 16.61
N PHE A 327 -8.00 -7.65 16.69
CA PHE A 327 -7.15 -8.76 16.28
C PHE A 327 -6.51 -9.50 17.45
N ALA A 328 -6.80 -9.13 18.69
CA ALA A 328 -6.22 -9.76 19.89
C ALA A 328 -6.54 -11.26 19.98
N ALA A 329 -7.74 -11.66 19.56
CA ALA A 329 -8.17 -13.05 19.53
C ALA A 329 -7.38 -13.92 18.54
N TYR A 330 -6.70 -13.31 17.57
CA TYR A 330 -5.90 -13.97 16.54
C TYR A 330 -4.39 -13.87 16.83
N ALA A 331 -4.03 -13.52 18.08
CA ALA A 331 -2.62 -13.43 18.47
C ALA A 331 -1.90 -14.75 18.25
N ALA A 332 -0.79 -14.69 17.52
CA ALA A 332 0.08 -15.83 17.24
C ALA A 332 1.45 -15.65 17.87
N ASP A 333 2.20 -16.73 17.97
CA ASP A 333 3.61 -16.64 18.35
C ASP A 333 4.44 -16.15 17.16
N CYS A 334 4.92 -14.91 17.27
CA CYS A 334 5.77 -14.27 16.27
C CYS A 334 7.10 -13.90 16.93
N PRO A 335 8.06 -14.85 17.03
CA PRO A 335 9.27 -14.67 17.83
C PRO A 335 10.19 -13.56 17.31
N THR A 336 10.26 -13.34 16.00
CA THR A 336 11.07 -12.26 15.41
C THR A 336 10.53 -10.91 15.85
N ARG A 337 9.23 -10.71 15.86
CA ARG A 337 8.60 -9.49 16.35
C ARG A 337 8.60 -9.36 17.87
N LYS A 338 8.58 -10.48 18.60
CA LYS A 338 8.76 -10.46 20.06
C LYS A 338 10.19 -10.09 20.45
N ARG A 339 11.21 -10.55 19.70
CA ARG A 339 12.61 -10.18 19.89
C ARG A 339 12.88 -8.75 19.43
N SER A 340 12.23 -8.32 18.37
CA SER A 340 12.14 -6.93 17.96
C SER A 340 11.06 -6.17 18.74
N ARG A 341 10.64 -6.67 19.97
CA ARG A 341 9.93 -5.78 20.89
C ARG A 341 10.67 -4.47 20.81
N PRO A 342 10.01 -3.41 20.31
CA PRO A 342 10.69 -2.16 20.22
C PRO A 342 10.99 -1.73 21.65
N ARG A 343 12.14 -2.07 22.09
CA ARG A 343 12.84 -1.08 22.86
C ARG A 343 13.12 -0.01 21.81
N ARG A 344 12.02 0.70 21.44
CA ARG A 344 12.03 1.98 20.70
C ARG A 344 13.03 2.04 19.53
N SER A 345 12.79 1.41 18.36
CA SER A 345 13.84 1.41 17.34
C SER A 345 13.44 1.21 15.87
N SER A 346 12.25 1.57 15.45
CA SER A 346 11.96 1.71 14.01
C SER A 346 11.10 2.95 13.77
N PHE A 347 11.59 3.81 12.91
CA PHE A 347 10.98 5.09 12.57
C PHE A 347 10.46 5.09 11.14
N PRO A 348 9.17 5.17 10.88
CA PRO A 348 8.73 5.65 9.58
C PRO A 348 8.83 7.17 9.56
N PHE A 349 9.62 7.69 8.65
CA PHE A 349 9.81 9.11 8.42
C PHE A 349 8.96 9.53 7.23
N THR A 350 7.95 10.40 7.43
CA THR A 350 6.95 10.66 6.39
C THR A 350 7.05 12.03 5.74
N ARG A 351 7.88 12.95 6.23
CA ARG A 351 7.64 14.37 5.94
C ARG A 351 8.43 15.01 4.81
N GLU A 352 9.59 14.54 4.44
CA GLU A 352 10.46 15.29 3.54
C GLU A 352 10.67 14.71 2.13
N CYS A 353 10.12 13.55 1.83
CA CYS A 353 10.19 13.01 0.47
C CYS A 353 9.41 13.81 -0.57
N ARG A 354 8.59 14.78 -0.15
CA ARG A 354 7.79 15.66 -1.00
C ARG A 354 8.32 17.09 -1.01
N GLY A 355 9.63 17.27 -1.14
CA GLY A 355 10.22 18.58 -1.30
C GLY A 355 9.56 19.35 -2.46
N ARG A 356 9.29 20.63 -2.23
CA ARG A 356 8.93 21.56 -3.31
C ARG A 356 10.02 21.57 -4.36
N PRO A 357 9.66 21.79 -5.67
CA PRO A 357 10.61 21.99 -6.72
C PRO A 357 11.55 23.16 -6.43
#